data_eedfb594f9bf2329b5f80d1350a31de9
#
_entry.id   eedfb594f9bf2329b5f80d1350a31de9
#
_cell.length_a   1.000
_cell.length_b   1.000
_cell.length_c   1.000
_cell.angle_alpha   90.00
_cell.angle_beta   90.00
_cell.angle_gamma   90.00
#
_symmetry.space_group_name_H-M   'P 1'
#
loop_
_entity.id
_entity.type
_entity.pdbx_description
1 polymer ?
#
loop_
_entity_poly.entity_id
_entity_poly.type
_entity_poly.pdbx_seq_one_letter_code
_entity_poly.pdbx_strand_id
1 'polypeptide(L)'
;LEVYNLSGNSMELEIFPIFAFNINKSNHYTMKKTITLGLAALIGVLTSCGGPTATEPKLHVIFDNPAPRTMPLSLFGEVPSDLVASLDIANGIPSSVSVMLLEKDGQQLLFDGGNGNEDSRLLPCLQVLGFAPSDIDAIFITHLHGDHIGGLVKDNQPVFPQAKLYIPSVELDAWTQAPNVQTLVTAYGENVVKFAIGDALPCGVEAMAAYGHSPGHTIYRTDDKLIVGDIMHALALQMEHPDFCARFDMDHEKAIASRKAVLEQVKKE
;
A
#
# COMPACT_ATOMS: atom_id res chain seq x y z
N LEU A 1 -5.96 -7.35 -10.10
CA LEU A 1 -5.37 -7.20 -8.77
C LEU A 1 -5.13 -8.58 -8.19
N GLU A 2 -3.90 -8.95 -7.96
CA GLU A 2 -3.53 -10.22 -7.35
C GLU A 2 -3.15 -9.97 -5.90
N VAL A 3 -3.72 -10.75 -4.98
CA VAL A 3 -3.47 -10.64 -3.54
C VAL A 3 -2.79 -11.90 -3.08
N TYR A 4 -1.68 -11.75 -2.39
CA TYR A 4 -0.88 -12.87 -1.93
C TYR A 4 -0.80 -12.88 -0.41
N ASN A 5 -1.22 -14.01 0.17
CA ASN A 5 -0.95 -14.36 1.55
C ASN A 5 -0.34 -15.77 1.58
N LEU A 6 0.72 -15.97 2.35
CA LEU A 6 1.35 -17.26 2.50
C LEU A 6 0.78 -17.96 3.75
N SER A 7 -0.09 -18.95 3.55
CA SER A 7 -0.46 -19.89 4.61
C SER A 7 0.38 -21.16 4.49
N GLY A 8 1.36 -21.32 5.37
CA GLY A 8 2.29 -22.46 5.31
C GLY A 8 3.23 -22.41 4.09
N ASN A 9 3.49 -23.57 3.45
CA ASN A 9 4.32 -23.71 2.25
C ASN A 9 3.51 -23.64 0.94
N SER A 10 2.24 -23.23 0.97
CA SER A 10 1.38 -23.10 -0.20
C SER A 10 0.86 -21.64 -0.31
N MET A 11 0.76 -21.18 -1.54
CA MET A 11 0.14 -19.89 -1.87
C MET A 11 -1.35 -20.12 -1.99
N GLU A 12 -2.14 -19.53 -1.07
CA GLU A 12 -3.59 -19.50 -1.19
C GLU A 12 -4.03 -18.10 -1.60
N LEU A 13 -4.87 -18.05 -2.64
CA LEU A 13 -5.51 -16.81 -3.07
C LEU A 13 -6.67 -16.51 -2.13
N GLU A 14 -6.45 -15.71 -1.10
CA GLU A 14 -7.51 -15.24 -0.23
C GLU A 14 -8.04 -13.88 -0.71
N ILE A 15 -9.34 -13.83 -0.98
CA ILE A 15 -10.01 -12.57 -1.35
C ILE A 15 -10.38 -11.85 -0.06
N PHE A 16 -9.47 -11.02 0.45
CA PHE A 16 -9.78 -10.04 1.48
C PHE A 16 -10.29 -8.72 0.85
N PRO A 17 -11.08 -7.93 1.56
CA PRO A 17 -11.46 -6.61 1.06
C PRO A 17 -10.22 -5.71 0.98
N ILE A 18 -9.76 -5.47 -0.23
CA ILE A 18 -8.49 -4.79 -0.53
C ILE A 18 -8.73 -3.33 -0.82
N PHE A 19 -7.85 -2.49 -0.28
CA PHE A 19 -7.80 -1.05 -0.45
C PHE A 19 -7.02 -0.60 -1.70
N ALA A 20 -7.30 -1.20 -2.85
CA ALA A 20 -7.01 -0.58 -4.12
C ALA A 20 -8.35 -0.32 -4.82
N PHE A 21 -8.74 0.93 -4.91
CA PHE A 21 -9.92 1.31 -5.67
C PHE A 21 -9.63 1.13 -7.15
N ASN A 22 -10.38 0.24 -7.79
CA ASN A 22 -10.37 0.10 -9.23
C ASN A 22 -11.34 1.14 -9.81
N ILE A 23 -10.81 2.18 -10.44
CA ILE A 23 -11.60 3.27 -11.02
C ILE A 23 -12.13 2.80 -12.39
N ASN A 24 -13.12 1.93 -12.40
CA ASN A 24 -13.74 1.51 -13.65
C ASN A 24 -15.17 2.02 -13.76
N LYS A 25 -15.43 2.74 -14.86
CA LYS A 25 -16.72 3.32 -15.20
C LYS A 25 -17.77 2.24 -15.49
N SER A 26 -18.39 1.66 -14.48
CA SER A 26 -19.73 1.07 -14.64
C SER A 26 -20.40 0.90 -13.28
N ASN A 27 -21.46 1.69 -13.07
CA ASN A 27 -22.43 1.51 -12.01
C ASN A 27 -23.09 0.12 -12.13
N HIS A 28 -22.76 -0.81 -11.22
CA HIS A 28 -23.65 -1.78 -10.64
C HIS A 28 -22.89 -2.74 -9.70
N TYR A 29 -23.13 -2.61 -8.42
CA TYR A 29 -22.77 -3.66 -7.45
C TYR A 29 -23.65 -4.89 -7.71
N THR A 30 -23.08 -5.90 -8.34
CA THR A 30 -23.66 -7.23 -8.37
C THR A 30 -22.56 -8.24 -8.13
N MET A 31 -22.54 -8.83 -6.93
CA MET A 31 -21.70 -10.00 -6.65
C MET A 31 -22.20 -11.16 -7.52
N LYS A 32 -21.51 -11.48 -8.59
CA LYS A 32 -21.64 -12.75 -9.29
C LYS A 32 -20.40 -13.60 -9.02
N LYS A 33 -20.61 -14.69 -8.25
CA LYS A 33 -19.67 -15.82 -8.24
C LYS A 33 -19.69 -16.44 -9.63
N THR A 34 -18.60 -16.37 -10.37
CA THR A 34 -18.42 -17.18 -11.56
C THR A 34 -17.15 -17.99 -11.40
N ILE A 35 -17.33 -19.27 -11.14
CA ILE A 35 -16.26 -20.28 -11.25
C ILE A 35 -16.22 -20.63 -12.73
N THR A 36 -15.09 -20.36 -13.38
CA THR A 36 -14.84 -20.88 -14.72
C THR A 36 -13.55 -21.71 -14.68
N LEU A 37 -13.72 -23.03 -14.71
CA LEU A 37 -12.70 -23.97 -15.16
C LEU A 37 -12.65 -23.91 -16.68
N GLY A 38 -11.44 -23.88 -17.26
CA GLY A 38 -11.25 -24.01 -18.70
C GLY A 38 -9.78 -24.01 -19.04
N LEU A 39 -9.23 -25.10 -19.11
CA LEU A 39 -8.58 -26.00 -20.06
C LEU A 39 -7.77 -25.35 -21.19
N ALA A 40 -6.46 -25.63 -21.08
CA ALA A 40 -5.37 -25.90 -22.01
C ALA A 40 -5.44 -25.51 -23.50
N ALA A 41 -4.33 -24.89 -23.90
CA ALA A 41 -3.46 -25.12 -25.04
C ALA A 41 -3.96 -24.78 -26.45
N LEU A 42 -3.21 -23.93 -27.16
CA LEU A 42 -2.49 -24.36 -28.37
C LEU A 42 -1.38 -23.36 -28.74
N ILE A 43 -0.19 -23.91 -28.98
CA ILE A 43 1.02 -23.25 -29.45
C ILE A 43 0.78 -22.74 -30.89
N GLY A 44 0.92 -21.45 -31.10
CA GLY A 44 1.06 -20.85 -32.39
C GLY A 44 2.27 -19.93 -32.41
N VAL A 45 3.41 -20.42 -32.88
CA VAL A 45 4.60 -19.60 -33.16
C VAL A 45 4.27 -18.73 -34.37
N LEU A 46 3.95 -17.47 -34.16
CA LEU A 46 4.04 -16.43 -35.17
C LEU A 46 5.16 -15.48 -34.76
N THR A 47 6.30 -15.60 -35.41
CA THR A 47 7.39 -14.61 -35.36
C THR A 47 6.89 -13.32 -35.97
N SER A 48 6.38 -12.41 -35.16
CA SER A 48 6.18 -11.02 -35.51
C SER A 48 7.38 -10.24 -34.97
N CYS A 49 8.12 -9.56 -35.84
CA CYS A 49 9.07 -8.52 -35.46
C CYS A 49 8.27 -7.31 -34.94
N GLY A 50 7.80 -7.40 -33.68
CA GLY A 50 7.24 -6.29 -32.92
C GLY A 50 8.29 -5.83 -31.95
N GLY A 51 8.53 -4.51 -31.85
CA GLY A 51 9.28 -3.92 -30.77
C GLY A 51 8.72 -4.33 -29.39
N PRO A 52 9.41 -4.04 -28.27
CA PRO A 52 8.97 -4.46 -26.95
C PRO A 52 7.53 -4.00 -26.72
N THR A 53 6.61 -4.96 -26.68
CA THR A 53 5.22 -4.71 -26.28
C THR A 53 5.27 -4.24 -24.85
N ALA A 54 4.80 -3.01 -24.56
CA ALA A 54 4.61 -2.56 -23.20
C ALA A 54 3.76 -3.61 -22.48
N THR A 55 4.31 -4.21 -21.43
CA THR A 55 3.57 -5.15 -20.60
C THR A 55 2.55 -4.34 -19.79
N GLU A 56 1.33 -4.85 -19.71
CA GLU A 56 0.30 -4.23 -18.86
C GLU A 56 0.80 -4.12 -17.41
N PRO A 57 0.60 -2.98 -16.76
CA PRO A 57 1.02 -2.80 -15.36
C PRO A 57 0.36 -3.82 -14.44
N LYS A 58 1.14 -4.40 -13.51
CA LYS A 58 0.64 -5.33 -12.51
C LYS A 58 0.85 -4.77 -11.12
N LEU A 59 -0.21 -4.69 -10.33
CA LEU A 59 -0.17 -4.31 -8.94
C LEU A 59 -0.43 -5.54 -8.05
N HIS A 60 0.56 -5.86 -7.21
CA HIS A 60 0.49 -6.91 -6.20
C HIS A 60 0.31 -6.28 -4.83
N VAL A 61 -0.61 -6.81 -4.04
CA VAL A 61 -0.78 -6.42 -2.63
C VAL A 61 -0.16 -7.50 -1.76
N ILE A 62 0.80 -7.12 -0.94
CA ILE A 62 1.53 -7.99 -0.03
C ILE A 62 1.08 -7.66 1.39
N PHE A 63 0.41 -8.60 2.05
CA PHE A 63 0.12 -8.49 3.48
C PHE A 63 1.36 -8.88 4.28
N ASP A 64 1.95 -7.90 4.98
CA ASP A 64 3.21 -8.09 5.70
C ASP A 64 3.03 -8.80 7.05
N ASN A 65 1.82 -8.91 7.56
CA ASN A 65 1.53 -9.64 8.79
C ASN A 65 1.32 -11.15 8.56
N PRO A 66 1.83 -12.03 9.45
CA PRO A 66 1.84 -13.50 9.25
C PRO A 66 0.45 -14.13 9.35
N ALA A 67 -0.51 -13.45 9.97
CA ALA A 67 -1.88 -13.91 10.16
C ALA A 67 -2.86 -12.75 10.17
N PRO A 68 -4.16 -12.98 9.90
CA PRO A 68 -5.21 -11.99 10.09
C PRO A 68 -5.17 -11.40 11.50
N ARG A 69 -5.31 -10.08 11.60
CA ARG A 69 -5.31 -9.35 12.88
C ARG A 69 -6.49 -8.40 12.95
N THR A 70 -6.83 -8.00 14.15
CA THR A 70 -7.85 -6.99 14.40
C THR A 70 -7.29 -5.87 15.27
N MET A 71 -7.80 -4.66 15.05
CA MET A 71 -7.59 -3.52 15.93
C MET A 71 -8.76 -3.38 16.91
N PRO A 72 -8.52 -3.01 18.17
CA PRO A 72 -9.59 -2.75 19.13
C PRO A 72 -10.34 -1.47 18.77
N LEU A 73 -11.67 -1.48 18.94
CA LEU A 73 -12.55 -0.32 18.72
C LEU A 73 -12.11 0.92 19.51
N SER A 74 -11.53 0.72 20.69
CA SER A 74 -11.04 1.81 21.56
C SER A 74 -10.00 2.72 20.93
N LEU A 75 -9.39 2.31 19.79
CA LEU A 75 -8.51 3.16 19.00
C LEU A 75 -9.26 4.28 18.27
N PHE A 76 -10.57 4.11 18.04
CA PHE A 76 -11.40 5.05 17.29
C PHE A 76 -12.31 5.90 18.20
N GLY A 77 -12.03 5.91 19.49
CA GLY A 77 -12.85 6.62 20.45
C GLY A 77 -14.13 5.85 20.83
N GLU A 78 -15.20 6.57 21.09
CA GLU A 78 -16.49 6.00 21.47
C GLU A 78 -17.33 5.74 20.19
N VAL A 79 -17.39 4.48 19.77
CA VAL A 79 -18.21 4.06 18.63
C VAL A 79 -19.58 3.63 19.14
N PRO A 80 -20.70 4.21 18.64
CA PRO A 80 -22.05 3.86 19.06
C PRO A 80 -22.35 2.36 18.93
N SER A 81 -23.05 1.79 19.90
CA SER A 81 -23.29 0.34 19.97
C SER A 81 -24.13 -0.20 18.82
N ASP A 82 -25.06 0.60 18.30
CA ASP A 82 -25.87 0.28 17.13
C ASP A 82 -25.00 0.23 15.87
N LEU A 83 -24.04 1.12 15.74
CA LEU A 83 -23.07 1.12 14.65
C LEU A 83 -22.12 -0.09 14.76
N VAL A 84 -21.62 -0.40 15.96
CA VAL A 84 -20.83 -1.61 16.22
C VAL A 84 -21.56 -2.87 15.77
N ALA A 85 -22.85 -2.96 16.09
CA ALA A 85 -23.68 -4.11 15.73
C ALA A 85 -23.97 -4.16 14.23
N SER A 86 -24.27 -3.03 13.60
CA SER A 86 -24.59 -2.97 12.16
C SER A 86 -23.41 -3.30 11.26
N LEU A 87 -22.19 -2.95 11.70
CA LEU A 87 -20.95 -3.20 10.97
C LEU A 87 -20.27 -4.54 11.33
N ASP A 88 -20.83 -5.29 12.29
CA ASP A 88 -20.27 -6.56 12.82
C ASP A 88 -18.82 -6.44 13.29
N ILE A 89 -18.49 -5.34 13.99
CA ILE A 89 -17.14 -5.04 14.44
C ILE A 89 -16.94 -5.19 15.96
N ALA A 90 -17.86 -5.86 16.65
CA ALA A 90 -17.81 -6.07 18.10
C ALA A 90 -16.53 -6.80 18.56
N ASN A 91 -15.98 -7.69 17.73
CA ASN A 91 -14.77 -8.46 18.01
C ASN A 91 -13.47 -7.76 17.54
N GLY A 92 -13.56 -6.51 17.17
CA GLY A 92 -12.47 -5.72 16.62
C GLY A 92 -12.59 -5.49 15.11
N ILE A 93 -11.77 -4.61 14.61
CA ILE A 93 -11.78 -4.19 13.20
C ILE A 93 -10.66 -4.93 12.47
N PRO A 94 -10.93 -5.66 11.38
CA PRO A 94 -9.89 -6.29 10.58
C PRO A 94 -8.83 -5.28 10.14
N SER A 95 -7.57 -5.63 10.29
CA SER A 95 -6.43 -4.76 9.94
C SER A 95 -5.27 -5.55 9.35
N SER A 96 -4.48 -4.90 8.52
CA SER A 96 -3.25 -5.44 7.97
C SER A 96 -2.22 -4.32 7.79
N VAL A 97 -0.95 -4.68 7.82
CA VAL A 97 0.10 -3.86 7.22
C VAL A 97 0.29 -4.35 5.80
N SER A 98 0.19 -3.45 4.85
CA SER A 98 0.19 -3.82 3.43
C SER A 98 1.27 -3.04 2.69
N VAL A 99 2.04 -3.76 1.87
CA VAL A 99 3.02 -3.20 0.94
C VAL A 99 2.52 -3.47 -0.47
N MET A 100 2.64 -2.53 -1.38
CA MET A 100 2.27 -2.73 -2.77
C MET A 100 3.53 -2.82 -3.63
N LEU A 101 3.55 -3.82 -4.54
CA LEU A 101 4.54 -3.93 -5.60
C LEU A 101 3.86 -3.66 -6.93
N LEU A 102 4.33 -2.66 -7.67
CA LEU A 102 3.89 -2.36 -9.03
C LEU A 102 4.98 -2.73 -10.02
N GLU A 103 4.66 -3.64 -10.94
CA GLU A 103 5.44 -3.87 -12.15
C GLU A 103 4.94 -2.95 -13.25
N LYS A 104 5.75 -2.00 -13.69
CA LYS A 104 5.38 -1.04 -14.73
C LYS A 104 6.61 -0.58 -15.54
N ASP A 105 6.46 -0.54 -16.85
CA ASP A 105 7.52 -0.07 -17.78
C ASP A 105 8.87 -0.78 -17.60
N GLY A 106 8.84 -2.06 -17.17
CA GLY A 106 10.02 -2.86 -16.90
C GLY A 106 10.69 -2.55 -15.55
N GLN A 107 10.07 -1.73 -14.71
CA GLN A 107 10.55 -1.40 -13.36
C GLN A 107 9.68 -2.03 -12.28
N GLN A 108 10.30 -2.32 -11.14
CA GLN A 108 9.68 -2.82 -9.92
C GLN A 108 9.63 -1.72 -8.87
N LEU A 109 8.42 -1.24 -8.58
CA LEU A 109 8.16 -0.11 -7.70
C LEU A 109 7.47 -0.59 -6.43
N LEU A 110 8.08 -0.40 -5.27
CA LEU A 110 7.44 -0.63 -3.98
C LEU A 110 6.78 0.64 -3.45
N PHE A 111 5.66 0.47 -2.77
CA PHE A 111 5.05 1.50 -1.94
C PHE A 111 5.07 1.02 -0.50
N ASP A 112 5.87 1.70 0.33
CA ASP A 112 6.27 1.34 1.69
C ASP A 112 7.12 0.07 1.80
N GLY A 113 7.56 -0.25 3.02
CA GLY A 113 8.47 -1.36 3.32
C GLY A 113 8.00 -2.30 4.42
N GLY A 114 6.79 -2.11 4.94
CA GLY A 114 6.23 -2.99 5.96
C GLY A 114 6.90 -2.89 7.33
N ASN A 115 6.60 -3.84 8.21
CA ASN A 115 7.04 -3.86 9.61
C ASN A 115 8.54 -4.17 9.79
N GLY A 116 9.10 -5.04 8.94
CA GLY A 116 10.49 -5.50 9.06
C GLY A 116 10.82 -6.33 10.30
N ASN A 117 9.82 -6.84 11.00
CA ASN A 117 10.00 -7.77 12.12
C ASN A 117 10.30 -9.20 11.62
N GLU A 118 10.57 -10.13 12.53
CA GLU A 118 10.90 -11.52 12.21
C GLU A 118 9.78 -12.25 11.46
N ASP A 119 8.53 -11.83 11.68
CA ASP A 119 7.33 -12.40 11.05
C ASP A 119 6.92 -11.68 9.76
N SER A 120 7.67 -10.66 9.32
CA SER A 120 7.41 -9.91 8.08
C SER A 120 7.33 -10.84 6.88
N ARG A 121 6.32 -10.63 6.05
CA ARG A 121 6.06 -11.42 4.85
C ARG A 121 6.56 -10.75 3.56
N LEU A 122 7.05 -9.52 3.63
CA LEU A 122 7.48 -8.77 2.44
C LEU A 122 8.51 -9.55 1.61
N LEU A 123 9.65 -9.93 2.20
CA LEU A 123 10.70 -10.63 1.47
C LEU A 123 10.29 -12.03 1.00
N PRO A 124 9.63 -12.88 1.82
CA PRO A 124 9.09 -14.15 1.35
C PRO A 124 8.11 -14.00 0.19
N CYS A 125 7.22 -13.00 0.22
CA CYS A 125 6.27 -12.76 -0.86
C CYS A 125 6.97 -12.28 -2.14
N LEU A 126 7.94 -11.37 -2.06
CA LEU A 126 8.75 -10.97 -3.22
C LEU A 126 9.45 -12.17 -3.85
N GLN A 127 10.03 -13.06 -3.04
CA GLN A 127 10.66 -14.28 -3.54
C GLN A 127 9.69 -15.20 -4.29
N VAL A 128 8.45 -15.36 -3.78
CA VAL A 128 7.41 -16.16 -4.45
C VAL A 128 6.99 -15.51 -5.78
N LEU A 129 6.95 -14.17 -5.82
CA LEU A 129 6.68 -13.43 -7.05
C LEU A 129 7.85 -13.48 -8.06
N GLY A 130 9.00 -14.02 -7.64
CA GLY A 130 10.19 -14.15 -8.48
C GLY A 130 11.15 -12.97 -8.42
N PHE A 131 10.98 -12.08 -7.43
CA PHE A 131 11.82 -10.89 -7.25
C PHE A 131 12.80 -11.06 -6.08
N ALA A 132 14.05 -10.72 -6.34
CA ALA A 132 15.05 -10.48 -5.31
C ALA A 132 14.99 -9.01 -4.82
N PRO A 133 15.47 -8.70 -3.62
CA PRO A 133 15.57 -7.31 -3.16
C PRO A 133 16.36 -6.37 -4.09
N SER A 134 17.34 -6.92 -4.83
CA SER A 134 18.11 -6.17 -5.83
C SER A 134 17.34 -5.80 -7.09
N ASP A 135 16.16 -6.39 -7.31
CA ASP A 135 15.34 -6.13 -8.50
C ASP A 135 14.40 -4.93 -8.30
N ILE A 136 14.32 -4.41 -7.08
CA ILE A 136 13.48 -3.24 -6.78
C ILE A 136 14.21 -1.97 -7.21
N ASP A 137 13.58 -1.20 -8.12
CA ASP A 137 14.14 0.02 -8.71
C ASP A 137 13.83 1.28 -7.91
N ALA A 138 12.62 1.35 -7.35
CA ALA A 138 12.18 2.50 -6.56
C ALA A 138 11.27 2.10 -5.41
N ILE A 139 11.34 2.86 -4.33
CA ILE A 139 10.46 2.74 -3.16
C ILE A 139 9.84 4.11 -2.91
N PHE A 140 8.52 4.17 -2.88
CA PHE A 140 7.75 5.38 -2.57
C PHE A 140 7.20 5.27 -1.16
N ILE A 141 7.54 6.23 -0.31
CA ILE A 141 7.11 6.25 1.10
C ILE A 141 5.82 7.06 1.22
N THR A 142 4.77 6.43 1.76
CA THR A 142 3.54 7.16 2.10
C THR A 142 3.76 8.05 3.32
N HIS A 143 4.41 7.52 4.36
CA HIS A 143 4.79 8.22 5.58
C HIS A 143 5.84 7.44 6.38
N LEU A 144 6.41 8.04 7.41
CA LEU A 144 7.60 7.52 8.10
C LEU A 144 7.30 6.79 9.43
N HIS A 145 6.10 6.24 9.62
CA HIS A 145 5.83 5.33 10.75
C HIS A 145 6.58 4.00 10.60
N GLY A 146 6.83 3.35 11.73
CA GLY A 146 7.71 2.17 11.80
C GLY A 146 7.23 0.98 10.96
N ASP A 147 5.94 0.78 10.84
CA ASP A 147 5.32 -0.30 10.06
C ASP A 147 5.26 -0.02 8.56
N HIS A 148 5.71 1.16 8.12
CA HIS A 148 5.89 1.51 6.71
C HIS A 148 7.35 1.54 6.27
N ILE A 149 8.29 1.73 7.21
CA ILE A 149 9.72 1.79 6.90
C ILE A 149 10.56 0.69 7.55
N GLY A 150 9.98 -0.12 8.44
CA GLY A 150 10.72 -1.09 9.25
C GLY A 150 11.44 -2.16 8.44
N GLY A 151 10.85 -2.60 7.32
CA GLY A 151 11.46 -3.60 6.44
C GLY A 151 12.50 -3.06 5.46
N LEU A 152 12.81 -1.76 5.49
CA LEU A 152 13.74 -1.14 4.54
C LEU A 152 15.20 -1.21 4.98
N VAL A 153 15.47 -1.37 6.28
CA VAL A 153 16.83 -1.43 6.83
C VAL A 153 16.99 -2.66 7.71
N LYS A 154 18.08 -3.38 7.50
CA LYS A 154 18.49 -4.50 8.35
C LYS A 154 19.99 -4.38 8.65
N ASP A 155 20.37 -4.50 9.93
CA ASP A 155 21.77 -4.40 10.37
C ASP A 155 22.47 -3.12 9.88
N ASN A 156 21.75 -1.99 9.86
CA ASN A 156 22.17 -0.69 9.33
C ASN A 156 22.51 -0.68 7.82
N GLN A 157 22.04 -1.66 7.07
CA GLN A 157 22.21 -1.72 5.61
C GLN A 157 20.85 -1.64 4.91
N PRO A 158 20.77 -1.10 3.70
CA PRO A 158 19.53 -1.08 2.94
C PRO A 158 19.15 -2.51 2.52
N VAL A 159 17.90 -2.89 2.74
CA VAL A 159 17.37 -4.19 2.29
C VAL A 159 17.23 -4.23 0.77
N PHE A 160 16.96 -3.08 0.14
CA PHE A 160 16.81 -2.91 -1.31
C PHE A 160 17.94 -2.02 -1.85
N PRO A 161 19.17 -2.57 -2.06
CA PRO A 161 20.36 -1.77 -2.25
C PRO A 161 20.43 -1.01 -3.57
N GLN A 162 19.66 -1.40 -4.58
CA GLN A 162 19.59 -0.74 -5.89
C GLN A 162 18.48 0.31 -5.96
N ALA A 163 17.51 0.25 -5.05
CA ALA A 163 16.33 1.09 -5.09
C ALA A 163 16.64 2.56 -4.77
N LYS A 164 16.02 3.47 -5.51
CA LYS A 164 15.88 4.87 -5.10
C LYS A 164 14.73 4.99 -4.10
N LEU A 165 14.99 5.64 -2.97
CA LEU A 165 14.01 5.82 -1.89
C LEU A 165 13.41 7.22 -1.97
N TYR A 166 12.17 7.30 -2.47
CA TYR A 166 11.44 8.54 -2.64
C TYR A 166 10.66 8.88 -1.37
N ILE A 167 11.01 9.99 -0.72
CA ILE A 167 10.37 10.44 0.53
C ILE A 167 9.78 11.84 0.32
N PRO A 168 8.47 12.05 0.64
CA PRO A 168 7.86 13.38 0.59
C PRO A 168 8.61 14.38 1.47
N SER A 169 8.88 15.56 0.97
CA SER A 169 9.71 16.57 1.66
C SER A 169 9.12 16.98 3.00
N VAL A 170 7.82 17.20 3.06
CA VAL A 170 7.10 17.60 4.30
C VAL A 170 7.23 16.50 5.36
N GLU A 171 7.12 15.25 4.95
CA GLU A 171 7.23 14.11 5.84
C GLU A 171 8.66 13.98 6.37
N LEU A 172 9.66 13.97 5.48
CA LEU A 172 11.06 13.84 5.89
C LEU A 172 11.49 14.97 6.82
N ASP A 173 11.07 16.22 6.55
CA ASP A 173 11.44 17.37 7.37
C ASP A 173 10.85 17.29 8.79
N ALA A 174 9.64 16.73 8.93
CA ALA A 174 9.00 16.54 10.22
C ALA A 174 9.67 15.45 11.09
N TRP A 175 10.29 14.45 10.47
CA TRP A 175 10.83 13.28 11.15
C TRP A 175 12.37 13.24 11.25
N THR A 176 13.07 14.33 10.93
CA THR A 176 14.55 14.39 10.91
C THR A 176 15.21 13.98 12.24
N GLN A 177 14.51 14.10 13.37
CA GLN A 177 15.03 13.74 14.69
C GLN A 177 14.67 12.32 15.13
N ALA A 178 13.85 11.60 14.36
CA ALA A 178 13.45 10.23 14.70
C ALA A 178 14.59 9.24 14.41
N PRO A 179 15.05 8.44 15.39
CA PRO A 179 16.22 7.56 15.23
C PRO A 179 16.10 6.56 14.08
N ASN A 180 14.91 5.97 13.89
CA ASN A 180 14.64 5.04 12.79
C ASN A 180 14.73 5.73 11.43
N VAL A 181 14.28 6.97 11.31
CA VAL A 181 14.39 7.75 10.07
C VAL A 181 15.84 8.15 9.79
N GLN A 182 16.61 8.53 10.82
CA GLN A 182 18.05 8.79 10.67
C GLN A 182 18.79 7.53 10.20
N THR A 183 18.47 6.37 10.75
CA THR A 183 19.03 5.08 10.32
C THR A 183 18.66 4.79 8.86
N LEU A 184 17.40 4.98 8.48
CA LEU A 184 16.92 4.80 7.11
C LEU A 184 17.69 5.70 6.12
N VAL A 185 17.72 7.00 6.38
CA VAL A 185 18.42 7.98 5.50
C VAL A 185 19.91 7.69 5.42
N THR A 186 20.53 7.28 6.53
CA THR A 186 21.96 6.92 6.53
C THR A 186 22.22 5.67 5.71
N ALA A 187 21.39 4.64 5.83
CA ALA A 187 21.55 3.37 5.11
C ALA A 187 21.40 3.54 3.59
N TYR A 188 20.41 4.32 3.15
CA TYR A 188 20.19 4.57 1.71
C TYR A 188 21.09 5.66 1.13
N GLY A 189 21.63 6.58 1.94
CA GLY A 189 22.60 7.59 1.53
C GLY A 189 22.17 8.39 0.29
N GLU A 190 22.95 8.32 -0.78
CA GLU A 190 22.69 9.03 -2.05
C GLU A 190 21.47 8.48 -2.83
N ASN A 191 20.93 7.33 -2.41
CA ASN A 191 19.72 6.78 -2.99
C ASN A 191 18.44 7.42 -2.43
N VAL A 192 18.52 8.24 -1.37
CA VAL A 192 17.38 9.00 -0.87
C VAL A 192 17.05 10.15 -1.82
N VAL A 193 15.84 10.18 -2.30
CA VAL A 193 15.29 11.25 -3.15
C VAL A 193 14.18 11.96 -2.39
N LYS A 194 14.47 13.17 -1.92
CA LYS A 194 13.46 14.05 -1.32
C LYS A 194 12.70 14.76 -2.42
N PHE A 195 11.38 14.69 -2.42
CA PHE A 195 10.55 15.29 -3.46
C PHE A 195 9.40 16.13 -2.88
N ALA A 196 8.86 17.06 -3.65
CA ALA A 196 7.67 17.84 -3.34
C ALA A 196 6.45 17.31 -4.11
N ILE A 197 5.24 17.54 -3.56
CA ILE A 197 4.00 17.25 -4.28
C ILE A 197 3.99 18.03 -5.60
N GLY A 198 3.75 17.33 -6.71
CA GLY A 198 3.78 17.88 -8.07
C GLY A 198 5.10 17.65 -8.82
N ASP A 199 6.14 17.16 -8.16
CA ASP A 199 7.36 16.73 -8.85
C ASP A 199 7.08 15.49 -9.71
N ALA A 200 7.79 15.38 -10.83
CA ALA A 200 7.71 14.20 -11.69
C ALA A 200 8.40 13.00 -11.03
N LEU A 201 7.66 11.91 -10.86
CA LEU A 201 8.14 10.65 -10.31
C LEU A 201 8.27 9.57 -11.41
N PRO A 202 9.09 8.51 -11.17
CA PRO A 202 9.26 7.41 -12.12
C PRO A 202 7.95 6.76 -12.55
N CYS A 203 7.92 6.24 -13.78
CA CYS A 203 6.80 5.49 -14.35
C CYS A 203 5.45 6.23 -14.32
N GLY A 204 5.46 7.57 -14.26
CA GLY A 204 4.23 8.37 -14.21
C GLY A 204 3.44 8.23 -12.92
N VAL A 205 4.09 7.83 -11.82
CA VAL A 205 3.49 7.86 -10.48
C VAL A 205 3.24 9.31 -10.10
N GLU A 206 2.04 9.62 -9.61
CA GLU A 206 1.64 10.94 -9.14
C GLU A 206 1.50 10.92 -7.62
N ALA A 207 2.18 11.84 -6.92
CA ALA A 207 2.05 12.01 -5.49
C ALA A 207 0.98 13.06 -5.15
N MET A 208 0.15 12.76 -4.17
CA MET A 208 -0.93 13.64 -3.71
C MET A 208 -0.88 13.79 -2.19
N ALA A 209 -0.99 15.03 -1.70
CA ALA A 209 -1.01 15.29 -0.26
C ALA A 209 -2.28 14.74 0.40
N ALA A 210 -2.10 14.01 1.51
CA ALA A 210 -3.18 13.49 2.34
C ALA A 210 -2.81 13.61 3.83
N TYR A 211 -2.45 14.82 4.22
CA TYR A 211 -1.91 15.12 5.55
C TYR A 211 -2.91 14.86 6.67
N GLY A 212 -2.39 14.58 7.86
CA GLY A 212 -3.16 14.43 9.09
C GLY A 212 -2.85 13.17 9.87
N HIS A 213 -2.76 12.01 9.23
CA HIS A 213 -2.23 10.80 9.85
C HIS A 213 -0.78 11.02 10.29
N SER A 214 0.04 11.54 9.40
CA SER A 214 1.34 12.13 9.70
C SER A 214 1.44 13.53 9.07
N PRO A 215 2.48 14.34 9.39
CA PRO A 215 2.61 15.70 8.89
C PRO A 215 2.66 15.81 7.37
N GLY A 216 3.28 14.86 6.70
CA GLY A 216 3.46 14.84 5.25
C GLY A 216 2.92 13.57 4.58
N HIS A 217 1.95 12.89 5.21
CA HIS A 217 1.35 11.69 4.63
C HIS A 217 0.92 11.91 3.19
N THR A 218 1.35 11.01 2.31
CA THR A 218 1.19 11.11 0.86
C THR A 218 0.55 9.85 0.31
N ILE A 219 -0.39 10.02 -0.60
CA ILE A 219 -1.00 8.94 -1.37
C ILE A 219 -0.47 8.98 -2.79
N TYR A 220 -0.51 7.85 -3.50
CA TYR A 220 0.05 7.75 -4.85
C TYR A 220 -1.00 7.27 -5.83
N ARG A 221 -1.08 7.96 -6.97
CA ARG A 221 -1.86 7.52 -8.13
C ARG A 221 -0.93 6.89 -9.15
N THR A 222 -1.35 5.77 -9.72
CA THR A 222 -0.71 5.14 -10.87
C THR A 222 -1.80 4.58 -11.78
N ASP A 223 -1.92 5.12 -12.98
CA ASP A 223 -3.00 4.80 -13.91
C ASP A 223 -4.40 4.91 -13.25
N ASP A 224 -5.14 3.80 -13.16
CA ASP A 224 -6.47 3.69 -12.55
C ASP A 224 -6.42 3.27 -11.06
N LYS A 225 -5.24 3.28 -10.42
CA LYS A 225 -5.05 2.80 -9.05
C LYS A 225 -4.65 3.92 -8.12
N LEU A 226 -5.16 3.87 -6.89
CA LEU A 226 -4.81 4.80 -5.83
C LEU A 226 -4.28 4.01 -4.62
N ILE A 227 -3.04 4.27 -4.25
CA ILE A 227 -2.38 3.70 -3.08
C ILE A 227 -2.50 4.73 -1.97
N VAL A 228 -3.29 4.40 -0.95
CA VAL A 228 -3.81 5.40 0.00
C VAL A 228 -3.07 5.42 1.34
N GLY A 229 -2.14 4.50 1.60
CA GLY A 229 -1.45 4.40 2.89
C GLY A 229 -2.45 4.38 4.05
N ASP A 230 -2.13 5.14 5.09
CA ASP A 230 -2.90 5.16 6.34
C ASP A 230 -3.95 6.28 6.41
N ILE A 231 -4.59 6.56 5.26
CA ILE A 231 -5.73 7.47 5.26
C ILE A 231 -6.94 6.88 5.99
N MET A 232 -7.02 5.55 6.05
CA MET A 232 -8.03 4.77 6.75
C MET A 232 -7.41 3.52 7.38
N HIS A 233 -7.86 3.17 8.58
CA HIS A 233 -7.41 1.98 9.33
C HIS A 233 -8.57 1.00 9.59
N ALA A 234 -9.78 1.50 9.53
CA ALA A 234 -11.01 0.77 9.81
C ALA A 234 -11.98 0.93 8.63
N LEU A 235 -11.78 0.16 7.57
CA LEU A 235 -12.55 0.30 6.34
C LEU A 235 -14.05 0.30 6.60
N ALA A 236 -14.56 -0.74 7.29
CA ALA A 236 -15.99 -0.88 7.57
C ALA A 236 -16.59 0.35 8.27
N LEU A 237 -15.80 1.00 9.15
CA LEU A 237 -16.23 2.17 9.89
C LEU A 237 -16.02 3.47 9.10
N GLN A 238 -14.81 3.68 8.58
CA GLN A 238 -14.39 4.99 8.06
C GLN A 238 -14.83 5.28 6.63
N MET A 239 -15.24 4.27 5.86
CA MET A 239 -15.82 4.47 4.52
C MET A 239 -17.16 5.22 4.57
N GLU A 240 -18.03 4.86 5.52
CA GLU A 240 -19.35 5.48 5.68
C GLU A 240 -19.33 6.58 6.74
N HIS A 241 -18.42 6.49 7.72
CA HIS A 241 -18.27 7.41 8.84
C HIS A 241 -16.84 7.97 8.91
N PRO A 242 -16.42 8.78 7.91
CA PRO A 242 -15.04 9.27 7.78
C PRO A 242 -14.59 10.20 8.91
N ASP A 243 -15.48 10.63 9.79
CA ASP A 243 -15.19 11.47 10.94
C ASP A 243 -14.51 10.72 12.11
N PHE A 244 -14.58 9.38 12.13
CA PHE A 244 -13.84 8.60 13.11
C PHE A 244 -12.33 8.65 12.80
N CYS A 245 -11.53 9.02 13.80
CA CYS A 245 -10.07 9.03 13.71
C CYS A 245 -9.47 7.92 14.56
N ALA A 246 -8.41 7.32 14.05
CA ALA A 246 -7.56 6.47 14.87
C ALA A 246 -6.78 7.33 15.87
N ARG A 247 -6.53 6.80 17.08
CA ARG A 247 -5.80 7.53 18.13
C ARG A 247 -4.38 7.95 17.71
N PHE A 248 -3.83 7.31 16.71
CA PHE A 248 -2.50 7.59 16.17
C PHE A 248 -2.52 8.53 14.95
N ASP A 249 -3.69 9.04 14.51
CA ASP A 249 -3.74 10.20 13.61
C ASP A 249 -3.20 11.43 14.35
N MET A 250 -2.12 12.04 13.84
CA MET A 250 -1.40 13.12 14.54
C MET A 250 -2.17 14.44 14.53
N ASP A 251 -3.00 14.68 13.50
CA ASP A 251 -3.87 15.84 13.33
C ASP A 251 -5.25 15.34 12.86
N HIS A 252 -6.18 15.16 13.78
CA HIS A 252 -7.49 14.59 13.50
C HIS A 252 -8.29 15.40 12.48
N GLU A 253 -8.22 16.74 12.56
CA GLU A 253 -8.97 17.61 11.63
C GLU A 253 -8.48 17.44 10.20
N LYS A 254 -7.15 17.42 10.00
CA LYS A 254 -6.57 17.20 8.68
C LYS A 254 -6.77 15.76 8.20
N ALA A 255 -6.66 14.76 9.06
CA ALA A 255 -6.91 13.36 8.71
C ALA A 255 -8.34 13.14 8.20
N ILE A 256 -9.33 13.72 8.88
CA ILE A 256 -10.74 13.72 8.46
C ILE A 256 -10.89 14.43 7.12
N ALA A 257 -10.31 15.62 6.97
CA ALA A 257 -10.42 16.40 5.74
C ALA A 257 -9.80 15.67 4.54
N SER A 258 -8.60 15.09 4.71
CA SER A 258 -7.91 14.31 3.69
C SER A 258 -8.71 13.07 3.31
N ARG A 259 -9.22 12.32 4.28
CA ARG A 259 -10.06 11.13 4.07
C ARG A 259 -11.32 11.45 3.28
N LYS A 260 -12.05 12.51 3.68
CA LYS A 260 -13.25 12.96 2.97
C LYS A 260 -12.94 13.38 1.54
N ALA A 261 -11.86 14.13 1.32
CA ALA A 261 -11.46 14.57 -0.02
C ALA A 261 -11.16 13.39 -0.94
N VAL A 262 -10.43 12.38 -0.46
CA VAL A 262 -10.13 11.16 -1.23
C VAL A 262 -11.39 10.36 -1.52
N LEU A 263 -12.27 10.15 -0.54
CA LEU A 263 -13.54 9.45 -0.74
C LEU A 263 -14.45 10.15 -1.76
N GLU A 264 -14.51 11.49 -1.74
CA GLU A 264 -15.27 12.27 -2.72
C GLU A 264 -14.64 12.22 -4.13
N GLN A 265 -13.32 12.14 -4.22
CA GLN A 265 -12.64 11.99 -5.50
C GLN A 265 -12.94 10.62 -6.11
N VAL A 266 -12.77 9.55 -5.35
CA VAL A 266 -13.04 8.17 -5.80
C VAL A 266 -14.50 7.97 -6.24
N LYS A 267 -15.46 8.63 -5.59
CA LYS A 267 -16.87 8.57 -5.99
C LYS A 267 -17.18 9.24 -7.33
N LYS A 268 -16.33 10.18 -7.78
CA LYS A 268 -16.54 10.93 -9.02
C LYS A 268 -15.90 10.30 -10.24
N GLU A 269 -14.92 9.44 -10.01
CA GLU A 269 -14.18 8.70 -11.03
C GLU A 269 -14.81 7.33 -11.32
#